data_fe7b75788c6839362302d9e567f599e1
#
_entry.id   fe7b75788c6839362302d9e567f599e1
#
_cell.length_a   1.000
_cell.length_b   1.000
_cell.length_c   1.000
_cell.angle_alpha   90.00
_cell.angle_beta   90.00
_cell.angle_gamma   90.00
#
_symmetry.space_group_name_H-M   'P 1'
#
loop_
_entity.id
_entity.type
_entity.pdbx_description
1 polymer ?
#
loop_
_entity_poly.entity_id
_entity_poly.type
_entity_poly.pdbx_seq_one_letter_code
_entity_poly.pdbx_strand_id
1 'polypeptide(L)'
;MLSPFLSGKVIWIAENGKYRVNDTVCKIEDNKGKVHELTLCQKWPIRQPRPVAERLMISRPLITGQRIIDTILPIAKGGTAAIPGGFGTGKTMTQHQLAKWCDADIIVYIGCGERGNEMTQVLEEFSELIDPKTNRPLTDRTVLIANTSNMPVAAREASIYTGITLAEYYRDMGYHIAIMADSTSRWAEALREISGRLEEMPAEEGFPAYLPSRLSEFYERAGYMKTLCGKEGSV
;
A
#
# COMPACT_ATOMS: atom_id res chain seq x y z
N MET A 1 -3.16 -16.43 -6.94
CA MET A 1 -1.69 -16.44 -7.10
C MET A 1 -1.09 -17.37 -6.06
N LEU A 2 -0.24 -18.30 -6.46
CA LEU A 2 0.43 -19.21 -5.52
C LEU A 2 1.48 -18.47 -4.70
N SER A 3 1.74 -18.95 -3.47
CA SER A 3 2.80 -18.38 -2.63
C SER A 3 4.16 -18.57 -3.29
N PRO A 4 4.97 -17.52 -3.48
CA PRO A 4 6.31 -17.64 -4.09
C PRO A 4 7.32 -18.37 -3.19
N PHE A 5 6.96 -18.67 -1.94
CA PHE A 5 7.81 -19.43 -1.01
C PHE A 5 7.65 -20.95 -1.14
N LEU A 6 6.73 -21.42 -1.97
CA LEU A 6 6.50 -22.83 -2.20
C LEU A 6 6.90 -23.19 -3.63
N SER A 7 7.80 -24.15 -3.75
CA SER A 7 8.19 -24.77 -5.02
C SER A 7 7.84 -26.25 -4.98
N GLY A 8 7.36 -26.77 -6.10
CA GLY A 8 6.98 -28.18 -6.18
C GLY A 8 6.09 -28.49 -7.39
N LYS A 9 5.62 -29.72 -7.47
CA LYS A 9 4.72 -30.20 -8.51
C LYS A 9 3.28 -29.95 -8.09
N VAL A 10 2.49 -29.27 -8.92
CA VAL A 10 1.06 -29.13 -8.71
C VAL A 10 0.38 -30.48 -8.98
N ILE A 11 -0.27 -31.04 -7.96
CA ILE A 11 -0.97 -32.33 -8.05
C ILE A 11 -2.47 -32.19 -8.20
N TRP A 12 -3.03 -31.06 -7.75
CA TRP A 12 -4.45 -30.78 -7.87
C TRP A 12 -4.73 -29.27 -7.88
N ILE A 13 -5.70 -28.86 -8.68
CA ILE A 13 -6.22 -27.50 -8.76
C ILE A 13 -7.73 -27.57 -8.70
N ALA A 14 -8.35 -26.69 -7.95
CA ALA A 14 -9.80 -26.55 -7.88
C ALA A 14 -10.37 -26.08 -9.23
N GLU A 15 -11.56 -26.56 -9.58
CA GLU A 15 -12.28 -26.11 -10.77
C GLU A 15 -12.69 -24.65 -10.67
N ASN A 16 -13.04 -24.03 -11.81
CA ASN A 16 -13.52 -22.66 -11.82
C ASN A 16 -14.83 -22.54 -11.04
N GLY A 17 -14.83 -21.69 -10.02
CA GLY A 17 -16.00 -21.54 -9.13
C GLY A 17 -15.81 -20.42 -8.11
N LYS A 18 -16.76 -20.32 -7.19
CA LYS A 18 -16.71 -19.41 -6.05
C LYS A 18 -16.21 -20.17 -4.83
N TYR A 19 -15.12 -19.71 -4.22
CA TYR A 19 -14.48 -20.33 -3.07
C TYR A 19 -14.42 -19.33 -1.92
N ARG A 20 -14.47 -19.85 -0.70
CA ARG A 20 -14.18 -19.06 0.50
C ARG A 20 -12.66 -18.87 0.61
N VAL A 21 -12.25 -17.85 1.34
CA VAL A 21 -10.82 -17.50 1.52
C VAL A 21 -10.01 -18.66 2.11
N ASN A 22 -10.64 -19.49 2.95
CA ASN A 22 -10.01 -20.63 3.62
C ASN A 22 -10.17 -21.97 2.88
N ASP A 23 -10.89 -22.01 1.76
CA ASP A 23 -11.04 -23.22 0.99
C ASP A 23 -9.72 -23.58 0.29
N THR A 24 -9.40 -24.87 0.24
CA THR A 24 -8.23 -25.36 -0.48
C THR A 24 -8.47 -25.25 -1.98
N VAL A 25 -7.65 -24.45 -2.67
CA VAL A 25 -7.76 -24.20 -4.11
C VAL A 25 -6.65 -24.87 -4.93
N CYS A 26 -5.58 -25.31 -4.28
CA CYS A 26 -4.47 -25.98 -4.95
C CYS A 26 -3.73 -26.88 -3.97
N LYS A 27 -3.19 -28.01 -4.47
CA LYS A 27 -2.29 -28.89 -3.70
C LYS A 27 -0.98 -29.02 -4.47
N ILE A 28 0.13 -28.76 -3.76
CA ILE A 28 1.48 -28.84 -4.30
C ILE A 28 2.26 -29.87 -3.50
N GLU A 29 2.93 -30.78 -4.19
CA GLU A 29 3.90 -31.70 -3.61
C GLU A 29 5.30 -31.09 -3.72
N ASP A 30 5.98 -30.93 -2.60
CA ASP A 30 7.35 -30.41 -2.56
C ASP A 30 8.37 -31.48 -2.99
N ASN A 31 9.63 -31.10 -3.15
CA ASN A 31 10.72 -32.01 -3.53
C ASN A 31 11.01 -33.12 -2.50
N LYS A 32 10.37 -33.07 -1.31
CA LYS A 32 10.47 -34.06 -0.25
C LYS A 32 9.25 -35.00 -0.17
N GLY A 33 8.31 -34.88 -1.11
CA GLY A 33 7.09 -35.69 -1.14
C GLY A 33 5.99 -35.19 -0.17
N LYS A 34 6.15 -34.01 0.44
CA LYS A 34 5.15 -33.45 1.34
C LYS A 34 4.12 -32.65 0.54
N VAL A 35 2.84 -32.94 0.77
CA VAL A 35 1.73 -32.21 0.14
C VAL A 35 1.38 -30.97 0.97
N HIS A 36 1.40 -29.81 0.32
CA HIS A 36 0.96 -28.51 0.86
C HIS A 36 -0.39 -28.13 0.26
N GLU A 37 -1.35 -27.88 1.12
CA GLU A 37 -2.66 -27.35 0.73
C GLU A 37 -2.60 -25.83 0.72
N LEU A 38 -3.00 -25.25 -0.42
CA LEU A 38 -2.99 -23.81 -0.61
C LEU A 38 -4.41 -23.27 -0.63
N THR A 39 -4.62 -22.21 0.11
CA THR A 39 -5.86 -21.45 0.19
C THR A 39 -5.69 -20.08 -0.49
N LEU A 40 -6.77 -19.30 -0.59
CA LEU A 40 -6.69 -17.92 -1.05
C LEU A 40 -6.07 -16.98 0.00
N CYS A 41 -5.98 -17.43 1.25
CA CYS A 41 -5.32 -16.69 2.32
C CYS A 41 -3.80 -16.88 2.25
N GLN A 42 -3.06 -15.79 2.26
CA GLN A 42 -1.60 -15.81 2.25
C GLN A 42 -1.05 -15.05 3.47
N LYS A 43 -0.09 -15.68 4.17
CA LYS A 43 0.74 -14.98 5.15
C LYS A 43 1.94 -14.36 4.43
N TRP A 44 2.08 -13.05 4.54
CA TRP A 44 3.17 -12.33 3.89
C TRP A 44 3.91 -11.45 4.91
N PRO A 45 5.25 -11.48 4.94
CA PRO A 45 6.03 -10.57 5.79
C PRO A 45 5.94 -9.15 5.21
N ILE A 46 5.34 -8.22 5.97
CA ILE A 46 5.00 -6.88 5.48
C ILE A 46 6.22 -6.03 5.04
N ARG A 47 7.41 -6.32 5.56
CA ARG A 47 8.64 -5.62 5.18
C ARG A 47 9.26 -6.12 3.88
N GLN A 48 8.81 -7.26 3.36
CA GLN A 48 9.31 -7.79 2.09
C GLN A 48 8.40 -7.38 0.95
N PRO A 49 8.95 -6.77 -0.12
CA PRO A 49 8.16 -6.47 -1.32
C PRO A 49 7.66 -7.77 -1.96
N ARG A 50 6.48 -7.71 -2.56
CA ARG A 50 5.93 -8.86 -3.28
C ARG A 50 6.63 -8.99 -4.63
N PRO A 51 6.98 -10.22 -5.05
CA PRO A 51 7.71 -10.45 -6.28
C PRO A 51 6.88 -10.08 -7.51
N VAL A 52 7.56 -9.57 -8.50
CA VAL A 52 7.00 -9.20 -9.82
C VAL A 52 7.78 -9.90 -10.91
N ALA A 53 7.17 -10.07 -12.08
CA ALA A 53 7.87 -10.65 -13.21
C ALA A 53 8.85 -9.65 -13.83
N GLU A 54 8.42 -8.39 -13.97
CA GLU A 54 9.21 -7.33 -14.59
C GLU A 54 8.74 -5.96 -14.11
N ARG A 55 9.68 -5.02 -13.97
CA ARG A 55 9.38 -3.62 -13.75
C ARG A 55 9.30 -2.91 -15.11
N LEU A 56 8.13 -2.38 -15.43
CA LEU A 56 7.90 -1.73 -16.70
C LEU A 56 8.28 -0.24 -16.65
N MET A 57 8.58 0.33 -17.81
CA MET A 57 8.75 1.77 -17.90
C MET A 57 7.41 2.48 -17.67
N ILE A 58 7.46 3.56 -16.93
CA ILE A 58 6.29 4.38 -16.64
C ILE A 58 5.89 5.11 -17.92
N SER A 59 4.68 4.82 -18.43
CA SER A 59 4.18 5.40 -19.68
C SER A 59 2.79 6.03 -19.56
N ARG A 60 2.08 5.77 -18.44
CA ARG A 60 0.71 6.22 -18.25
C ARG A 60 0.62 7.28 -17.15
N PRO A 61 0.02 8.45 -17.41
CA PRO A 61 -0.24 9.44 -16.37
C PRO A 61 -1.32 8.95 -15.40
N LEU A 62 -1.20 9.34 -14.15
CA LEU A 62 -2.29 9.27 -13.17
C LEU A 62 -3.09 10.56 -13.30
N ILE A 63 -4.33 10.45 -13.75
CA ILE A 63 -5.23 11.60 -13.81
C ILE A 63 -5.76 11.86 -12.40
N THR A 64 -5.43 13.02 -11.85
CA THR A 64 -5.77 13.39 -10.48
C THR A 64 -7.06 14.19 -10.37
N GLY A 65 -7.55 14.74 -11.48
CA GLY A 65 -8.67 15.68 -11.52
C GLY A 65 -8.31 17.10 -11.08
N GLN A 66 -7.06 17.33 -10.70
CA GLN A 66 -6.55 18.66 -10.34
C GLN A 66 -5.79 19.25 -11.54
N ARG A 67 -6.35 20.31 -12.15
CA ARG A 67 -5.79 20.90 -13.39
C ARG A 67 -4.31 21.22 -13.28
N ILE A 68 -3.87 21.79 -12.15
CA ILE A 68 -2.48 22.21 -11.97
C ILE A 68 -1.53 21.01 -11.90
N ILE A 69 -1.97 19.91 -11.27
CA ILE A 69 -1.17 18.68 -11.18
C ILE A 69 -1.14 18.02 -12.55
N ASP A 70 -2.30 17.82 -13.18
CA ASP A 70 -2.40 17.07 -14.44
C ASP A 70 -1.72 17.76 -15.62
N THR A 71 -1.57 19.11 -15.58
CA THR A 71 -0.98 19.86 -16.68
C THR A 71 0.47 20.30 -16.47
N ILE A 72 0.83 20.68 -15.23
CA ILE A 72 2.16 21.28 -14.94
C ILE A 72 3.06 20.29 -14.19
N LEU A 73 2.51 19.47 -13.29
CA LEU A 73 3.23 18.53 -12.44
C LEU A 73 2.66 17.11 -12.57
N PRO A 74 2.58 16.55 -13.79
CA PRO A 74 1.90 15.27 -14.01
C PRO A 74 2.53 14.15 -13.18
N ILE A 75 1.68 13.40 -12.48
CA ILE A 75 2.06 12.20 -11.75
C ILE A 75 1.82 10.99 -12.66
N ALA A 76 2.73 10.05 -12.65
CA ALA A 76 2.58 8.83 -13.42
C ALA A 76 2.04 7.67 -12.58
N LYS A 77 1.30 6.74 -13.19
CA LYS A 77 0.91 5.47 -12.55
C LYS A 77 2.17 4.66 -12.24
N GLY A 78 2.35 4.32 -10.97
CA GLY A 78 3.59 3.71 -10.49
C GLY A 78 4.70 4.71 -10.16
N GLY A 79 4.41 6.01 -10.19
CA GLY A 79 5.31 7.05 -9.72
C GLY A 79 5.12 7.37 -8.25
N THR A 80 6.05 8.15 -7.71
CA THR A 80 5.98 8.68 -6.34
C THR A 80 5.91 10.20 -6.38
N ALA A 81 5.10 10.78 -5.50
CA ALA A 81 4.99 12.22 -5.35
C ALA A 81 5.05 12.59 -3.86
N ALA A 82 5.70 13.69 -3.54
CA ALA A 82 5.72 14.25 -2.20
C ALA A 82 4.91 15.54 -2.15
N ILE A 83 4.15 15.71 -1.08
CA ILE A 83 3.39 16.92 -0.77
C ILE A 83 4.04 17.55 0.50
N PRO A 84 5.17 18.25 0.36
CA PRO A 84 5.84 18.86 1.50
C PRO A 84 5.09 20.08 2.00
N GLY A 85 5.20 20.35 3.28
CA GLY A 85 4.63 21.55 3.87
C GLY A 85 4.54 21.48 5.39
N GLY A 86 4.54 22.63 6.04
CA GLY A 86 4.34 22.77 7.46
C GLY A 86 2.91 22.43 7.92
N PHE A 87 2.65 22.61 9.19
CA PHE A 87 1.32 22.45 9.76
C PHE A 87 0.33 23.47 9.14
N GLY A 88 -0.87 23.03 8.82
CA GLY A 88 -1.92 23.92 8.30
C GLY A 88 -1.81 24.32 6.82
N THR A 89 -0.83 23.78 6.07
CA THR A 89 -0.64 24.11 4.63
C THR A 89 -1.60 23.36 3.68
N GLY A 90 -2.50 22.54 4.20
CA GLY A 90 -3.51 21.85 3.39
C GLY A 90 -3.04 20.52 2.80
N LYS A 91 -1.96 19.90 3.34
CA LYS A 91 -1.47 18.58 2.87
C LYS A 91 -2.55 17.51 2.86
N THR A 92 -3.21 17.31 3.99
CA THR A 92 -4.31 16.33 4.15
C THR A 92 -5.44 16.62 3.18
N MET A 93 -5.86 17.89 3.05
CA MET A 93 -6.91 18.28 2.09
C MET A 93 -6.53 17.97 0.64
N THR A 94 -5.27 18.19 0.28
CA THR A 94 -4.77 17.84 -1.06
C THR A 94 -4.83 16.33 -1.29
N GLN A 95 -4.41 15.52 -0.31
CA GLN A 95 -4.49 14.06 -0.39
C GLN A 95 -5.93 13.57 -0.49
N HIS A 96 -6.88 14.17 0.27
CA HIS A 96 -8.30 13.85 0.15
C HIS A 96 -8.85 14.16 -1.24
N GLN A 97 -8.49 15.30 -1.83
CA GLN A 97 -8.91 15.63 -3.19
C GLN A 97 -8.33 14.66 -4.22
N LEU A 98 -7.08 14.24 -4.07
CA LEU A 98 -6.49 13.22 -4.93
C LEU A 98 -7.20 11.88 -4.78
N ALA A 99 -7.49 11.44 -3.56
CA ALA A 99 -8.24 10.21 -3.30
C ALA A 99 -9.63 10.22 -3.94
N LYS A 100 -10.33 11.36 -3.91
CA LYS A 100 -11.66 11.53 -4.50
C LYS A 100 -11.67 11.34 -6.02
N TRP A 101 -10.74 11.98 -6.70
CA TRP A 101 -10.86 12.23 -8.14
C TRP A 101 -9.87 11.45 -8.99
N CYS A 102 -8.83 10.85 -8.39
CA CYS A 102 -7.84 10.10 -9.16
C CYS A 102 -8.45 8.89 -9.88
N ASP A 103 -7.86 8.57 -11.03
CA ASP A 103 -8.30 7.47 -11.89
C ASP A 103 -7.72 6.11 -11.46
N ALA A 104 -7.21 5.99 -10.24
CA ALA A 104 -6.83 4.72 -9.65
C ALA A 104 -8.04 3.79 -9.44
N ASP A 105 -7.81 2.48 -9.54
CA ASP A 105 -8.87 1.49 -9.31
C ASP A 105 -9.16 1.33 -7.82
N ILE A 106 -8.10 1.31 -7.00
CA ILE A 106 -8.19 1.17 -5.55
C ILE A 106 -7.33 2.25 -4.89
N ILE A 107 -7.82 2.76 -3.78
CA ILE A 107 -7.13 3.74 -2.95
C ILE A 107 -6.75 3.07 -1.64
N VAL A 108 -5.49 3.24 -1.22
CA VAL A 108 -5.03 2.84 0.11
C VAL A 108 -4.64 4.10 0.85
N TYR A 109 -5.49 4.49 1.80
CA TYR A 109 -5.22 5.65 2.65
C TYR A 109 -4.64 5.19 3.98
N ILE A 110 -3.45 5.68 4.31
CA ILE A 110 -2.73 5.34 5.53
C ILE A 110 -2.64 6.59 6.39
N GLY A 111 -3.46 6.64 7.44
CA GLY A 111 -3.30 7.62 8.50
C GLY A 111 -2.24 7.11 9.48
N CYS A 112 -1.06 7.68 9.45
CA CYS A 112 0.07 7.27 10.28
C CYS A 112 0.31 8.27 11.41
N GLY A 113 -0.18 7.94 12.61
CA GLY A 113 -0.03 8.78 13.78
C GLY A 113 -0.90 10.05 13.77
N GLU A 114 -1.96 10.05 12.98
CA GLU A 114 -2.89 11.17 12.88
C GLU A 114 -3.82 11.28 14.10
N ARG A 115 -4.48 12.41 14.22
CA ARG A 115 -5.44 12.62 15.30
C ARG A 115 -6.71 11.79 15.06
N GLY A 116 -7.30 11.26 16.13
CA GLY A 116 -8.51 10.45 16.03
C GLY A 116 -9.68 11.16 15.36
N ASN A 117 -9.88 12.44 15.65
CA ASN A 117 -10.92 13.26 15.03
C ASN A 117 -10.68 13.48 13.52
N GLU A 118 -9.44 13.65 13.07
CA GLU A 118 -9.09 13.77 11.66
C GLU A 118 -9.39 12.44 10.92
N MET A 119 -9.05 11.31 11.53
CA MET A 119 -9.37 9.99 10.97
C MET A 119 -10.88 9.71 10.90
N THR A 120 -11.65 10.16 11.89
CA THR A 120 -13.10 10.06 11.86
C THR A 120 -13.68 10.91 10.73
N GLN A 121 -13.21 12.13 10.57
CA GLN A 121 -13.60 13.00 9.47
C GLN A 121 -13.32 12.38 8.10
N VAL A 122 -12.13 11.78 7.91
CA VAL A 122 -11.79 11.06 6.67
C VAL A 122 -12.80 9.94 6.39
N LEU A 123 -13.15 9.16 7.43
CA LEU A 123 -14.08 8.05 7.29
C LEU A 123 -15.48 8.55 6.91
N GLU A 124 -15.96 9.61 7.55
CA GLU A 124 -17.25 10.23 7.26
C GLU A 124 -17.28 10.79 5.83
N GLU A 125 -16.28 11.61 5.46
CA GLU A 125 -16.17 12.17 4.11
C GLU A 125 -16.14 11.08 3.02
N PHE A 126 -15.37 10.00 3.22
CA PHE A 126 -15.27 8.94 2.22
C PHE A 126 -16.55 8.09 2.14
N SER A 127 -17.32 8.00 3.21
CA SER A 127 -18.60 7.28 3.20
C SER A 127 -19.73 8.06 2.52
N GLU A 128 -19.68 9.39 2.58
CA GLU A 128 -20.66 10.26 1.94
C GLU A 128 -20.39 10.48 0.44
N LEU A 129 -19.13 10.29 0.04
CA LEU A 129 -18.72 10.52 -1.34
C LEU A 129 -19.09 9.36 -2.25
N ILE A 130 -19.65 9.72 -3.39
CA ILE A 130 -19.98 8.79 -4.46
C ILE A 130 -18.85 8.84 -5.50
N ASP A 131 -18.29 7.68 -5.82
CA ASP A 131 -17.34 7.53 -6.91
C ASP A 131 -18.02 7.80 -8.25
N PRO A 132 -17.58 8.80 -9.02
CA PRO A 132 -18.21 9.16 -10.30
C PRO A 132 -18.13 8.05 -11.35
N LYS A 133 -17.21 7.09 -11.22
CA LYS A 133 -17.06 5.98 -12.17
C LYS A 133 -18.04 4.85 -11.93
N THR A 134 -18.25 4.50 -10.66
CA THR A 134 -19.04 3.32 -10.28
C THR A 134 -20.42 3.66 -9.74
N ASN A 135 -20.66 4.92 -9.42
CA ASN A 135 -21.87 5.43 -8.75
C ASN A 135 -22.14 4.72 -7.41
N ARG A 136 -21.07 4.29 -6.72
CA ARG A 136 -21.07 3.65 -5.41
C ARG A 136 -20.30 4.50 -4.41
N PRO A 137 -20.45 4.27 -3.10
CA PRO A 137 -19.65 4.96 -2.09
C PRO A 137 -18.15 4.78 -2.37
N LEU A 138 -17.38 5.82 -2.15
CA LEU A 138 -15.91 5.80 -2.36
C LEU A 138 -15.24 4.75 -1.46
N THR A 139 -15.83 4.43 -0.33
CA THR A 139 -15.40 3.38 0.59
C THR A 139 -15.31 2.00 -0.06
N ASP A 140 -16.11 1.70 -1.09
CA ASP A 140 -16.12 0.40 -1.78
C ASP A 140 -14.78 0.13 -2.51
N ARG A 141 -14.04 1.18 -2.88
CA ARG A 141 -12.71 1.08 -3.51
C ARG A 141 -11.58 1.61 -2.65
N THR A 142 -11.82 1.85 -1.36
CA THR A 142 -10.83 2.42 -0.45
C THR A 142 -10.50 1.46 0.68
N VAL A 143 -9.20 1.27 0.90
CA VAL A 143 -8.67 0.60 2.10
C VAL A 143 -8.18 1.69 3.03
N LEU A 144 -8.79 1.83 4.20
CA LEU A 144 -8.38 2.79 5.21
C LEU A 144 -7.60 2.11 6.33
N ILE A 145 -6.37 2.54 6.54
CA ILE A 145 -5.52 2.12 7.66
C ILE A 145 -5.43 3.27 8.64
N ALA A 146 -6.19 3.18 9.71
CA ALA A 146 -6.24 4.21 10.74
C ALA A 146 -5.27 3.86 11.88
N ASN A 147 -4.12 4.53 11.92
CA ASN A 147 -3.23 4.52 13.07
C ASN A 147 -3.24 5.91 13.69
N THR A 148 -3.83 6.02 14.88
CA THR A 148 -3.94 7.29 15.60
C THR A 148 -2.74 7.52 16.52
N SER A 149 -2.52 8.78 16.89
CA SER A 149 -1.37 9.22 17.67
C SER A 149 -1.26 8.57 19.06
N ASN A 150 -2.37 8.06 19.62
CA ASN A 150 -2.43 7.37 20.90
C ASN A 150 -2.14 5.85 20.83
N MET A 151 -1.98 5.30 19.61
CA MET A 151 -1.64 3.90 19.43
C MET A 151 -0.16 3.64 19.69
N PRO A 152 0.23 2.37 20.00
CA PRO A 152 1.62 2.02 20.21
C PRO A 152 2.54 2.36 19.03
N VAL A 153 3.77 2.77 19.33
CA VAL A 153 4.75 3.20 18.32
C VAL A 153 5.05 2.10 17.29
N ALA A 154 5.14 0.85 17.74
CA ALA A 154 5.34 -0.29 16.84
C ALA A 154 4.18 -0.47 15.83
N ALA A 155 2.95 -0.17 16.23
CA ALA A 155 1.81 -0.18 15.32
C ALA A 155 1.89 0.96 14.30
N ARG A 156 2.40 2.12 14.72
CA ARG A 156 2.64 3.27 13.82
C ARG A 156 3.69 2.92 12.78
N GLU A 157 4.81 2.32 13.19
CA GLU A 157 5.84 1.86 12.28
C GLU A 157 5.31 0.82 11.29
N ALA A 158 4.52 -0.14 11.76
CA ALA A 158 3.97 -1.22 10.94
C ALA A 158 2.88 -0.76 9.97
N SER A 159 2.17 0.35 10.23
CA SER A 159 1.03 0.81 9.43
C SER A 159 1.43 1.10 7.98
N ILE A 160 2.58 1.72 7.76
CA ILE A 160 3.12 2.04 6.42
C ILE A 160 3.39 0.75 5.63
N TYR A 161 4.07 -0.22 6.25
CA TYR A 161 4.35 -1.50 5.59
C TYR A 161 3.09 -2.33 5.33
N THR A 162 2.12 -2.27 6.23
CA THR A 162 0.83 -2.94 6.03
C THR A 162 0.11 -2.36 4.82
N GLY A 163 0.08 -1.04 4.70
CA GLY A 163 -0.57 -0.37 3.57
C GLY A 163 0.06 -0.70 2.23
N ILE A 164 1.38 -0.60 2.13
CA ILE A 164 2.06 -0.91 0.87
C ILE A 164 1.93 -2.40 0.49
N THR A 165 1.94 -3.30 1.48
CA THR A 165 1.77 -4.74 1.22
C THR A 165 0.36 -5.07 0.71
N LEU A 166 -0.67 -4.42 1.26
CA LEU A 166 -2.04 -4.55 0.75
C LEU A 166 -2.16 -3.98 -0.67
N ALA A 167 -1.54 -2.84 -0.93
CA ALA A 167 -1.51 -2.27 -2.27
C ALA A 167 -0.83 -3.21 -3.28
N GLU A 168 0.32 -3.77 -2.94
CA GLU A 168 1.00 -4.75 -3.78
C GLU A 168 0.15 -6.01 -4.02
N TYR A 169 -0.63 -6.44 -3.02
CA TYR A 169 -1.54 -7.58 -3.19
C TYR A 169 -2.60 -7.30 -4.27
N TYR A 170 -3.21 -6.13 -4.26
CA TYR A 170 -4.16 -5.74 -5.30
C TYR A 170 -3.48 -5.47 -6.65
N ARG A 171 -2.28 -4.87 -6.66
CA ARG A 171 -1.46 -4.74 -7.87
C ARG A 171 -1.26 -6.09 -8.55
N ASP A 172 -0.95 -7.13 -7.78
CA ASP A 172 -0.73 -8.48 -8.29
C ASP A 172 -1.98 -9.09 -8.96
N MET A 173 -3.15 -8.54 -8.69
CA MET A 173 -4.40 -8.87 -9.38
C MET A 173 -4.58 -8.09 -10.70
N GLY A 174 -3.72 -7.11 -10.98
CA GLY A 174 -3.75 -6.26 -12.17
C GLY A 174 -4.50 -4.95 -12.00
N TYR A 175 -4.62 -4.45 -10.76
CA TYR A 175 -5.21 -3.14 -10.48
C TYR A 175 -4.15 -2.05 -10.42
N HIS A 176 -4.57 -0.81 -10.65
CA HIS A 176 -3.79 0.39 -10.43
C HIS A 176 -4.18 1.01 -9.09
N ILE A 177 -3.24 1.07 -8.17
CA ILE A 177 -3.48 1.51 -6.80
C ILE A 177 -2.82 2.87 -6.56
N ALA A 178 -3.53 3.77 -5.88
CA ALA A 178 -2.96 4.98 -5.33
C ALA A 178 -2.83 4.86 -3.81
N ILE A 179 -1.62 5.05 -3.30
CA ILE A 179 -1.35 5.10 -1.86
C ILE A 179 -1.25 6.56 -1.43
N MET A 180 -1.98 6.89 -0.38
CA MET A 180 -1.88 8.16 0.33
C MET A 180 -1.35 7.89 1.73
N ALA A 181 -0.17 8.42 2.06
CA ALA A 181 0.43 8.26 3.40
C ALA A 181 0.42 9.60 4.14
N ASP A 182 -0.43 9.74 5.12
CA ASP A 182 -0.55 10.93 5.97
C ASP A 182 -0.20 10.57 7.43
N SER A 183 0.98 10.85 7.91
CA SER A 183 2.10 11.40 7.17
C SER A 183 3.38 10.57 7.44
N THR A 184 4.29 10.55 6.48
CA THR A 184 5.59 9.88 6.63
C THR A 184 6.48 10.52 7.70
N SER A 185 6.26 11.79 8.06
CA SER A 185 6.95 12.44 9.18
C SER A 185 6.64 11.78 10.53
N ARG A 186 5.39 11.36 10.75
CA ARG A 186 4.99 10.64 11.95
C ARG A 186 5.58 9.21 11.99
N TRP A 187 5.76 8.61 10.82
CA TRP A 187 6.50 7.37 10.72
C TRP A 187 7.98 7.53 11.08
N ALA A 188 8.62 8.59 10.60
CA ALA A 188 10.00 8.92 10.99
C ALA A 188 10.12 9.16 12.51
N GLU A 189 9.17 9.86 13.14
CA GLU A 189 9.10 10.02 14.60
C GLU A 189 9.01 8.67 15.32
N ALA A 190 8.22 7.72 14.79
CA ALA A 190 8.13 6.38 15.36
C ALA A 190 9.48 5.63 15.28
N LEU A 191 10.18 5.72 14.17
CA LEU A 191 11.52 5.14 14.02
C LEU A 191 12.51 5.75 15.01
N ARG A 192 12.47 7.08 15.21
CA ARG A 192 13.29 7.76 16.20
C ARG A 192 13.00 7.29 17.62
N GLU A 193 11.72 7.12 17.98
CA GLU A 193 11.33 6.65 19.30
C GLU A 193 11.78 5.20 19.53
N ILE A 194 11.64 4.32 18.53
CA ILE A 194 12.08 2.92 18.61
C ILE A 194 13.61 2.84 18.77
N SER A 195 14.37 3.58 17.96
CA SER A 195 15.84 3.60 18.04
C SER A 195 16.33 4.15 19.38
N GLY A 196 15.66 5.17 19.92
CA GLY A 196 15.96 5.69 21.25
C GLY A 196 15.72 4.68 22.37
N ARG A 197 14.66 3.88 22.29
CA ARG A 197 14.37 2.80 23.26
C ARG A 197 15.35 1.65 23.14
N LEU A 198 15.92 1.42 21.96
CA LEU A 198 16.95 0.40 21.71
C LEU A 198 18.36 0.91 22.00
N GLU A 199 18.50 2.16 22.48
CA GLU A 199 19.78 2.81 22.78
C GLU A 199 20.72 2.83 21.55
N GLU A 200 20.17 2.88 20.34
CA GLU A 200 20.95 3.02 19.12
C GLU A 200 21.59 4.41 19.04
N MET A 201 22.80 4.48 18.47
CA MET A 201 23.47 5.76 18.30
C MET A 201 22.68 6.67 17.36
N PRO A 202 22.24 7.86 17.83
CA PRO A 202 21.49 8.77 16.99
C PRO A 202 22.38 9.41 15.92
N ALA A 203 21.81 9.64 14.75
CA ALA A 203 22.40 10.47 13.71
C ALA A 203 21.87 11.91 13.81
N GLU A 204 21.79 12.61 12.71
CA GLU A 204 21.35 14.00 12.63
C GLU A 204 19.93 14.17 13.20
N GLU A 205 19.72 15.22 13.98
CA GLU A 205 18.45 15.55 14.67
C GLU A 205 17.87 14.46 15.58
N GLY A 206 18.67 13.49 16.00
CA GLY A 206 18.25 12.39 16.83
C GLY A 206 17.51 11.27 16.09
N PHE A 207 17.49 11.29 14.76
CA PHE A 207 16.95 10.21 13.95
C PHE A 207 17.96 9.06 13.80
N PRO A 208 17.48 7.82 13.57
CA PRO A 208 18.38 6.71 13.27
C PRO A 208 19.07 6.91 11.92
N ALA A 209 20.34 6.48 11.83
CA ALA A 209 21.14 6.59 10.60
C ALA A 209 20.52 5.88 9.38
N TYR A 210 19.67 4.90 9.62
CA TYR A 210 19.00 4.12 8.58
C TYR A 210 17.66 4.73 8.09
N LEU A 211 17.25 5.90 8.59
CA LEU A 211 15.99 6.54 8.16
C LEU A 211 15.93 6.76 6.64
N PRO A 212 16.97 7.31 5.97
CA PRO A 212 16.92 7.49 4.52
C PRO A 212 16.76 6.19 3.75
N SER A 213 17.45 5.11 4.16
CA SER A 213 17.31 3.80 3.51
C SER A 213 15.92 3.21 3.69
N ARG A 214 15.29 3.36 4.86
CA ARG A 214 13.90 2.92 5.08
C ARG A 214 12.90 3.66 4.23
N LEU A 215 13.08 4.98 4.07
CA LEU A 215 12.26 5.79 3.16
C LEU A 215 12.44 5.36 1.71
N SER A 216 13.68 5.14 1.29
CA SER A 216 14.00 4.65 -0.06
C SER A 216 13.36 3.29 -0.33
N GLU A 217 13.52 2.33 0.59
CA GLU A 217 12.87 1.00 0.50
C GLU A 217 11.35 1.10 0.33
N PHE A 218 10.70 2.02 1.04
CA PHE A 218 9.27 2.24 0.90
C PHE A 218 8.90 2.80 -0.47
N TYR A 219 9.60 3.85 -0.94
CA TYR A 219 9.33 4.45 -2.23
C TYR A 219 9.66 3.53 -3.41
N GLU A 220 10.69 2.70 -3.30
CA GLU A 220 11.08 1.72 -4.32
C GLU A 220 10.04 0.62 -4.54
N ARG A 221 9.14 0.39 -3.57
CA ARG A 221 8.03 -0.54 -3.73
C ARG A 221 6.95 -0.02 -4.69
N ALA A 222 6.90 1.29 -4.93
CA ALA A 222 6.06 1.86 -5.96
C ALA A 222 6.64 1.56 -7.35
N GLY A 223 5.78 1.40 -8.34
CA GLY A 223 6.19 1.17 -9.72
C GLY A 223 5.07 0.66 -10.60
N TYR A 224 5.32 0.72 -11.90
CA TYR A 224 4.48 0.10 -12.92
C TYR A 224 5.07 -1.29 -13.22
N MET A 225 4.32 -2.35 -12.96
CA MET A 225 4.84 -3.70 -12.89
C MET A 225 4.05 -4.66 -13.77
N LYS A 226 4.75 -5.61 -14.37
CA LYS A 226 4.15 -6.82 -14.91
C LYS A 226 4.13 -7.87 -13.80
N THR A 227 2.96 -8.33 -13.46
CA THR A 227 2.74 -9.28 -12.38
C THR A 227 3.11 -10.70 -12.79
N LEU A 228 3.29 -11.61 -11.81
CA LEU A 228 3.57 -13.04 -12.10
C LEU A 228 2.45 -13.75 -12.87
N CYS A 229 1.22 -13.23 -12.83
CA CYS A 229 0.11 -13.73 -13.64
C CYS A 229 0.00 -13.08 -15.03
N GLY A 230 0.98 -12.27 -15.44
CA GLY A 230 1.07 -11.66 -16.77
C GLY A 230 0.23 -10.39 -16.96
N LYS A 231 -0.50 -9.92 -15.93
CA LYS A 231 -1.23 -8.65 -15.97
C LYS A 231 -0.32 -7.49 -15.64
N GLU A 232 -0.68 -6.30 -16.08
CA GLU A 232 -0.06 -5.05 -15.67
C GLU A 232 -0.80 -4.48 -14.45
N GLY A 233 -0.04 -3.92 -13.52
CA GLY A 233 -0.57 -3.23 -12.34
C GLY A 233 0.43 -2.21 -11.81
N SER A 234 -0.02 -1.25 -11.04
CA SER A 234 0.84 -0.20 -10.47
C SER A 234 0.48 0.12 -9.02
N VAL A 235 1.48 0.59 -8.29
CA VAL A 235 1.33 1.16 -6.94
C VAL A 235 1.99 2.52 -6.93
#